data_0737631cecb11d99e18fd944456fd58b
#
_entry.id   0737631cecb11d99e18fd944456fd58b
#
_cell.length_a   1.000
_cell.length_b   1.000
_cell.length_c   1.000
_cell.angle_alpha   90.00
_cell.angle_beta   90.00
_cell.angle_gamma   90.00
#
_symmetry.space_group_name_H-M   'P 1'
#
loop_
_entity.id
_entity.type
_entity.pdbx_description
1 polymer ?
#
loop_
_entity_poly.entity_id
_entity_poly.type
_entity_poly.pdbx_seq_one_letter_code
_entity_poly.pdbx_strand_id
1 'polypeptide(L)'
;DIKGWAEANGYEDIGLIHFDCHADTGDEGLTGFEYDHGAWVKRVFDDDLMAGENYTLIGPRGFWPGPDTYEEMREADMKWYTSMEVGNMDLDDIVADAVQRATDGTDAVWVSFDVDVMEPAYAPGTGEPEPGGLIPREAIYMVREVVKALDPEDFGFDVVEVSPAYDTSDSSSYNGGVTSGLANRLIIEVMGSMALAEKGLESGDPIKPKEPLGPTEEAETPADD
;
A
#
# COMPACT_ATOMS: atom_id res chain seq x y z
N ASP A 1 13.17 -3.82 6.13
CA ASP A 1 12.13 -3.94 7.19
C ASP A 1 11.25 -5.18 7.01
N ILE A 2 10.90 -5.60 5.78
CA ILE A 2 10.09 -6.81 5.49
C ILE A 2 10.75 -8.06 6.08
N LYS A 3 12.03 -8.28 5.83
CA LYS A 3 12.78 -9.42 6.41
C LYS A 3 12.73 -9.42 7.94
N GLY A 4 12.97 -8.29 8.59
CA GLY A 4 12.90 -8.20 10.05
C GLY A 4 11.50 -8.46 10.60
N TRP A 5 10.45 -8.06 9.87
CA TRP A 5 9.08 -8.38 10.21
C TRP A 5 8.78 -9.88 10.04
N ALA A 6 9.18 -10.48 8.94
CA ALA A 6 9.01 -11.90 8.69
C ALA A 6 9.72 -12.75 9.76
N GLU A 7 11.00 -12.48 10.03
CA GLU A 7 11.78 -13.17 11.05
C GLU A 7 11.17 -13.04 12.47
N ALA A 8 10.66 -11.85 12.82
CA ALA A 8 10.06 -11.60 14.13
C ALA A 8 8.75 -12.37 14.36
N ASN A 9 8.02 -12.70 13.29
CA ASN A 9 6.75 -13.41 13.33
C ASN A 9 6.90 -14.91 12.95
N GLY A 10 8.07 -15.32 12.46
CA GLY A 10 8.34 -16.69 12.07
C GLY A 10 7.77 -17.07 10.70
N TYR A 11 7.57 -16.08 9.81
CA TYR A 11 7.17 -16.30 8.43
C TYR A 11 8.39 -16.69 7.59
N GLU A 12 8.25 -17.71 6.77
CA GLU A 12 9.30 -18.21 5.87
C GLU A 12 9.00 -17.77 4.43
N ASP A 13 7.73 -17.79 4.02
CA ASP A 13 7.27 -17.43 2.69
C ASP A 13 6.26 -16.29 2.77
N ILE A 14 6.51 -15.17 2.08
CA ILE A 14 5.59 -14.03 2.00
C ILE A 14 5.11 -13.78 0.59
N GLY A 15 3.86 -13.30 0.45
CA GLY A 15 3.39 -12.66 -0.77
C GLY A 15 3.62 -11.16 -0.74
N LEU A 16 3.78 -10.55 -1.90
CA LEU A 16 4.00 -9.11 -2.04
C LEU A 16 3.07 -8.49 -3.07
N ILE A 17 2.26 -7.54 -2.62
CA ILE A 17 1.47 -6.67 -3.50
C ILE A 17 2.11 -5.28 -3.46
N HIS A 18 2.63 -4.84 -4.60
CA HIS A 18 3.43 -3.63 -4.72
C HIS A 18 2.72 -2.63 -5.64
N PHE A 19 2.34 -1.47 -5.10
CA PHE A 19 1.82 -0.34 -5.87
C PHE A 19 2.96 0.62 -6.10
N ASP A 20 3.39 0.77 -7.35
CA ASP A 20 4.55 1.58 -7.70
C ASP A 20 4.56 1.90 -9.20
N CYS A 21 5.14 3.02 -9.59
CA CYS A 21 5.43 3.27 -11.00
C CYS A 21 6.74 2.63 -11.46
N HIS A 22 7.57 2.14 -10.54
CA HIS A 22 8.83 1.45 -10.81
C HIS A 22 8.75 -0.03 -10.40
N ALA A 23 9.66 -0.85 -10.89
CA ALA A 23 9.67 -2.27 -10.53
C ALA A 23 10.49 -2.58 -9.27
N ASP A 24 11.48 -1.78 -8.97
CA ASP A 24 12.41 -1.91 -7.84
C ASP A 24 13.11 -3.28 -7.73
N THR A 25 13.20 -3.96 -8.88
CA THR A 25 13.78 -5.30 -9.03
C THR A 25 15.17 -5.27 -9.64
N GLY A 26 15.83 -4.10 -9.67
CA GLY A 26 17.20 -3.98 -10.18
C GLY A 26 18.23 -4.66 -9.26
N ASP A 27 19.33 -5.14 -9.83
CA ASP A 27 20.49 -5.58 -9.04
C ASP A 27 21.10 -4.45 -8.24
N GLU A 28 21.08 -3.25 -8.82
CA GLU A 28 21.51 -1.97 -8.23
C GLU A 28 20.42 -0.94 -8.51
N GLY A 29 20.19 -0.03 -7.58
CA GLY A 29 19.31 1.10 -7.78
C GLY A 29 19.97 2.23 -8.61
N LEU A 30 19.28 3.35 -8.75
CA LEU A 30 19.76 4.53 -9.48
C LEU A 30 21.08 5.08 -8.95
N THR A 31 21.39 4.86 -7.69
CA THR A 31 22.64 5.30 -7.05
C THR A 31 23.82 4.36 -7.30
N GLY A 32 23.58 3.18 -7.90
CA GLY A 32 24.59 2.16 -8.15
C GLY A 32 24.94 1.32 -6.92
N PHE A 33 24.07 1.30 -5.92
CA PHE A 33 24.21 0.47 -4.73
C PHE A 33 23.22 -0.70 -4.77
N GLU A 34 23.65 -1.85 -4.27
CA GLU A 34 22.84 -3.06 -4.13
C GLU A 34 21.67 -2.85 -3.15
N TYR A 35 21.90 -2.11 -2.05
CA TYR A 35 20.87 -1.74 -1.08
C TYR A 35 20.42 -0.31 -1.35
N ASP A 36 19.45 -0.18 -2.22
CA ASP A 36 18.92 1.07 -2.73
C ASP A 36 17.39 0.97 -2.81
N HIS A 37 16.70 2.12 -2.81
CA HIS A 37 15.23 2.13 -2.90
C HIS A 37 14.73 1.50 -4.20
N GLY A 38 15.46 1.62 -5.33
CA GLY A 38 15.12 0.97 -6.61
C GLY A 38 15.54 -0.50 -6.72
N ALA A 39 16.00 -1.14 -5.65
CA ALA A 39 16.49 -2.53 -5.65
C ALA A 39 15.92 -3.39 -4.51
N TRP A 40 14.99 -2.88 -3.71
CA TRP A 40 14.55 -3.57 -2.50
C TRP A 40 13.72 -4.84 -2.78
N VAL A 41 12.91 -4.85 -3.84
CA VAL A 41 12.14 -6.05 -4.24
C VAL A 41 13.09 -7.19 -4.60
N LYS A 42 14.17 -6.87 -5.34
CA LYS A 42 15.22 -7.85 -5.67
C LYS A 42 15.84 -8.45 -4.41
N ARG A 43 16.06 -7.64 -3.35
CA ARG A 43 16.61 -8.15 -2.07
C ARG A 43 15.65 -9.10 -1.34
N VAL A 44 14.34 -8.83 -1.37
CA VAL A 44 13.33 -9.74 -0.80
C VAL A 44 13.33 -11.07 -1.54
N PHE A 45 13.46 -11.04 -2.87
CA PHE A 45 13.54 -12.22 -3.73
C PHE A 45 14.84 -13.02 -3.51
N ASP A 46 16.01 -12.33 -3.49
CA ASP A 46 17.31 -12.96 -3.31
C ASP A 46 17.51 -13.55 -1.88
N ASP A 47 16.78 -13.07 -0.90
CA ASP A 47 16.76 -13.59 0.47
C ASP A 47 15.84 -14.83 0.64
N ASP A 48 15.29 -15.36 -0.48
CA ASP A 48 14.36 -16.49 -0.51
C ASP A 48 13.08 -16.28 0.35
N LEU A 49 12.69 -15.04 0.60
CA LEU A 49 11.47 -14.71 1.37
C LEU A 49 10.21 -14.69 0.51
N MET A 50 10.36 -14.60 -0.79
CA MET A 50 9.26 -14.47 -1.75
C MET A 50 9.58 -15.24 -3.02
N ALA A 51 8.64 -16.07 -3.48
CA ALA A 51 8.68 -16.61 -4.82
C ALA A 51 8.12 -15.57 -5.83
N GLY A 52 8.63 -15.56 -7.05
CA GLY A 52 8.17 -14.61 -8.06
C GLY A 52 6.67 -14.73 -8.37
N GLU A 53 6.12 -15.95 -8.33
CA GLU A 53 4.69 -16.22 -8.50
C GLU A 53 3.80 -15.57 -7.43
N ASN A 54 4.37 -15.23 -6.27
CA ASN A 54 3.67 -14.57 -5.16
C ASN A 54 3.81 -13.03 -5.19
N TYR A 55 4.41 -12.49 -6.26
CA TYR A 55 4.58 -11.06 -6.46
C TYR A 55 3.62 -10.47 -7.49
N THR A 56 3.03 -9.32 -7.18
CA THR A 56 2.27 -8.52 -8.13
C THR A 56 2.60 -7.04 -8.00
N LEU A 57 3.06 -6.43 -9.10
CA LEU A 57 3.29 -5.00 -9.24
C LEU A 57 2.09 -4.33 -9.93
N ILE A 58 1.61 -3.24 -9.37
CA ILE A 58 0.45 -2.50 -9.89
C ILE A 58 0.86 -1.05 -10.16
N GLY A 59 0.80 -0.64 -11.43
CA GLY A 59 1.01 0.75 -11.86
C GLY A 59 2.29 1.07 -12.61
N PRO A 60 3.18 0.10 -12.97
CA PRO A 60 4.45 0.44 -13.61
C PRO A 60 4.24 1.17 -14.93
N ARG A 61 5.12 2.16 -15.15
CA ARG A 61 5.14 3.00 -16.35
C ARG A 61 6.49 3.71 -16.48
N GLY A 62 6.59 4.62 -17.45
CA GLY A 62 7.83 5.35 -17.69
C GLY A 62 8.85 4.55 -18.50
N PHE A 63 10.11 4.86 -18.33
CA PHE A 63 11.20 4.28 -19.10
C PHE A 63 12.23 3.52 -18.25
N TRP A 64 12.06 3.51 -16.96
CA TRP A 64 12.91 2.79 -16.01
C TRP A 64 12.04 1.84 -15.16
N PRO A 65 12.51 0.62 -14.86
CA PRO A 65 13.74 0.01 -15.37
C PRO A 65 13.66 -0.34 -16.86
N GLY A 66 14.78 -0.72 -17.44
CA GLY A 66 14.85 -1.12 -18.84
C GLY A 66 14.17 -2.45 -19.16
N PRO A 67 14.05 -2.83 -20.44
CA PRO A 67 13.35 -4.03 -20.86
C PRO A 67 13.96 -5.32 -20.31
N ASP A 68 15.26 -5.34 -20.04
CA ASP A 68 15.96 -6.52 -19.51
C ASP A 68 15.44 -6.91 -18.11
N THR A 69 15.15 -5.93 -17.26
CA THR A 69 14.58 -6.17 -15.92
C THR A 69 13.18 -6.81 -16.01
N TYR A 70 12.34 -6.35 -16.94
CA TYR A 70 11.03 -6.98 -17.17
C TYR A 70 11.13 -8.39 -17.76
N GLU A 71 12.19 -8.71 -18.49
CA GLU A 71 12.44 -10.08 -18.93
C GLU A 71 12.80 -10.97 -17.74
N GLU A 72 13.68 -10.52 -16.84
CA GLU A 72 14.04 -11.22 -15.61
C GLU A 72 12.81 -11.43 -14.70
N MET A 73 11.96 -10.43 -14.54
CA MET A 73 10.69 -10.55 -13.80
C MET A 73 9.78 -11.62 -14.41
N ARG A 74 9.73 -11.69 -15.75
CA ARG A 74 8.93 -12.70 -16.47
C ARG A 74 9.49 -14.10 -16.28
N GLU A 75 10.82 -14.25 -16.34
CA GLU A 75 11.50 -15.53 -16.09
C GLU A 75 11.28 -16.02 -14.66
N ALA A 76 11.13 -15.10 -13.69
CA ALA A 76 10.81 -15.38 -12.30
C ALA A 76 9.31 -15.59 -12.03
N ASP A 77 8.44 -15.56 -13.05
CA ASP A 77 6.97 -15.64 -12.94
C ASP A 77 6.33 -14.49 -12.15
N MET A 78 7.00 -13.35 -12.03
CA MET A 78 6.46 -12.15 -11.42
C MET A 78 5.35 -11.54 -12.30
N LYS A 79 4.29 -11.05 -11.69
CA LYS A 79 3.16 -10.41 -12.37
C LYS A 79 3.22 -8.90 -12.26
N TRP A 80 2.77 -8.21 -13.30
CA TRP A 80 2.50 -6.76 -13.23
C TRP A 80 1.27 -6.35 -14.03
N TYR A 81 0.67 -5.25 -13.62
CA TYR A 81 -0.40 -4.54 -14.31
C TYR A 81 0.06 -3.11 -14.54
N THR A 82 0.37 -2.76 -15.78
CA THR A 82 0.76 -1.39 -16.13
C THR A 82 -0.35 -0.38 -15.78
N SER A 83 0.00 0.88 -15.57
CA SER A 83 -0.99 1.91 -15.31
C SER A 83 -2.05 2.02 -16.42
N MET A 84 -1.69 1.69 -17.65
CA MET A 84 -2.65 1.65 -18.78
C MET A 84 -3.62 0.47 -18.66
N GLU A 85 -3.17 -0.68 -18.18
CA GLU A 85 -4.06 -1.82 -17.90
C GLU A 85 -4.98 -1.51 -16.72
N VAL A 86 -4.46 -0.93 -15.64
CA VAL A 86 -5.28 -0.47 -14.49
C VAL A 86 -6.38 0.47 -14.93
N GLY A 87 -6.08 1.41 -15.83
CA GLY A 87 -7.08 2.36 -16.38
C GLY A 87 -8.13 1.76 -17.32
N ASN A 88 -7.95 0.51 -17.79
CA ASN A 88 -8.83 -0.14 -18.80
C ASN A 88 -9.44 -1.46 -18.35
N MET A 89 -8.98 -2.06 -17.26
CA MET A 89 -9.50 -3.31 -16.69
C MET A 89 -10.46 -3.03 -15.54
N ASP A 90 -11.20 -4.05 -15.13
CA ASP A 90 -11.95 -4.01 -13.88
C ASP A 90 -10.95 -4.09 -12.71
N LEU A 91 -11.05 -3.16 -11.77
CA LEU A 91 -10.15 -3.12 -10.61
C LEU A 91 -10.35 -4.32 -9.70
N ASP A 92 -11.55 -4.88 -9.65
CA ASP A 92 -11.85 -6.09 -8.86
C ASP A 92 -11.09 -7.30 -9.41
N ASP A 93 -10.96 -7.42 -10.74
CA ASP A 93 -10.21 -8.51 -11.35
C ASP A 93 -8.70 -8.40 -11.03
N ILE A 94 -8.15 -7.18 -11.04
CA ILE A 94 -6.73 -6.94 -10.70
C ILE A 94 -6.49 -7.26 -9.22
N VAL A 95 -7.35 -6.78 -8.33
CA VAL A 95 -7.24 -7.03 -6.89
C VAL A 95 -7.37 -8.52 -6.59
N ALA A 96 -8.34 -9.20 -7.21
CA ALA A 96 -8.55 -10.63 -6.99
C ALA A 96 -7.33 -11.47 -7.43
N ASP A 97 -6.73 -11.18 -8.59
CA ASP A 97 -5.51 -11.86 -9.05
C ASP A 97 -4.31 -11.55 -8.13
N ALA A 98 -4.10 -10.30 -7.75
CA ALA A 98 -3.01 -9.90 -6.87
C ALA A 98 -3.11 -10.59 -5.49
N VAL A 99 -4.30 -10.61 -4.90
CA VAL A 99 -4.54 -11.28 -3.60
C VAL A 99 -4.36 -12.79 -3.74
N GLN A 100 -4.92 -13.41 -4.79
CA GLN A 100 -4.78 -14.85 -5.02
C GLN A 100 -3.31 -15.26 -5.11
N ARG A 101 -2.51 -14.53 -5.91
CA ARG A 101 -1.07 -14.78 -6.05
C ARG A 101 -0.33 -14.59 -4.71
N ALA A 102 -0.57 -13.48 -4.05
CA ALA A 102 0.11 -13.16 -2.80
C ALA A 102 -0.21 -14.13 -1.66
N THR A 103 -1.36 -14.80 -1.68
CA THR A 103 -1.80 -15.75 -0.63
C THR A 103 -1.60 -17.21 -0.99
N ASP A 104 -1.14 -17.53 -2.20
CA ASP A 104 -1.00 -18.92 -2.65
C ASP A 104 0.24 -19.59 -2.05
N GLY A 105 0.04 -20.30 -0.96
CA GLY A 105 1.10 -21.05 -0.27
C GLY A 105 2.02 -20.20 0.60
N THR A 106 1.69 -18.95 0.86
CA THR A 106 2.48 -18.04 1.70
C THR A 106 1.97 -18.01 3.15
N ASP A 107 2.85 -17.64 4.09
CA ASP A 107 2.52 -17.48 5.51
C ASP A 107 1.85 -16.13 5.79
N ALA A 108 2.24 -15.11 5.05
CA ALA A 108 1.76 -13.73 5.25
C ALA A 108 1.90 -12.90 3.98
N VAL A 109 1.26 -11.74 3.95
CA VAL A 109 1.32 -10.81 2.81
C VAL A 109 1.85 -9.44 3.23
N TRP A 110 2.80 -8.90 2.49
CA TRP A 110 3.18 -7.49 2.60
C TRP A 110 2.56 -6.68 1.47
N VAL A 111 1.99 -5.54 1.81
CA VAL A 111 1.47 -4.59 0.82
C VAL A 111 2.29 -3.31 0.93
N SER A 112 3.05 -2.99 -0.11
CA SER A 112 3.83 -1.75 -0.20
C SER A 112 3.14 -0.77 -1.15
N PHE A 113 3.00 0.47 -0.71
CA PHE A 113 2.41 1.54 -1.49
C PHE A 113 3.40 2.68 -1.67
N ASP A 114 4.06 2.71 -2.83
CA ASP A 114 4.81 3.88 -3.25
C ASP A 114 3.87 4.98 -3.74
N VAL A 115 4.03 6.20 -3.21
CA VAL A 115 3.14 7.30 -3.58
C VAL A 115 3.33 7.77 -5.02
N ASP A 116 4.43 7.39 -5.68
CA ASP A 116 4.69 7.74 -7.06
C ASP A 116 3.88 6.88 -8.07
N VAL A 117 3.22 5.79 -7.62
CA VAL A 117 2.20 5.10 -8.42
C VAL A 117 1.08 6.05 -8.85
N MET A 118 0.87 7.12 -8.09
CA MET A 118 -0.17 8.11 -8.36
C MET A 118 0.18 9.00 -9.54
N GLU A 119 -0.86 9.55 -10.18
CA GLU A 119 -0.69 10.67 -11.09
C GLU A 119 -0.05 11.85 -10.34
N PRO A 120 1.05 12.46 -10.86
CA PRO A 120 1.79 13.53 -10.17
C PRO A 120 0.97 14.74 -9.74
N ALA A 121 -0.18 14.96 -10.37
CA ALA A 121 -1.11 16.01 -9.97
C ALA A 121 -1.73 15.77 -8.58
N TYR A 122 -1.75 14.53 -8.11
CA TYR A 122 -2.33 14.12 -6.82
C TYR A 122 -1.27 13.71 -5.79
N ALA A 123 -0.06 13.42 -6.22
CA ALA A 123 1.07 13.10 -5.34
C ALA A 123 2.38 13.73 -5.85
N PRO A 124 2.48 15.08 -5.83
CA PRO A 124 3.69 15.77 -6.30
C PRO A 124 4.87 15.65 -5.34
N GLY A 125 4.65 15.25 -4.09
CA GLY A 125 5.66 15.16 -3.03
C GLY A 125 6.35 13.80 -2.99
N THR A 126 7.00 13.44 -4.09
CA THR A 126 7.83 12.24 -4.22
C THR A 126 9.12 12.56 -5.00
N GLY A 127 10.05 11.61 -5.04
CA GLY A 127 11.35 11.76 -5.71
C GLY A 127 11.26 11.62 -7.22
N GLU A 128 10.52 10.63 -7.72
CA GLU A 128 10.57 10.15 -9.10
C GLU A 128 9.18 10.05 -9.75
N PRO A 129 8.43 11.16 -9.80
CA PRO A 129 7.06 11.16 -10.29
C PRO A 129 7.02 10.94 -11.81
N GLU A 130 6.20 9.99 -12.26
CA GLU A 130 5.94 9.70 -13.66
C GLU A 130 4.47 9.99 -14.03
N PRO A 131 4.19 10.68 -15.16
CA PRO A 131 2.82 10.93 -15.61
C PRO A 131 2.06 9.66 -16.01
N GLY A 132 0.73 9.70 -15.90
CA GLY A 132 -0.15 8.60 -16.30
C GLY A 132 -0.43 7.60 -15.18
N GLY A 133 -0.35 8.03 -13.92
CA GLY A 133 -0.57 7.22 -12.73
C GLY A 133 -2.03 7.10 -12.30
N LEU A 134 -2.23 6.44 -11.17
CA LEU A 134 -3.54 6.22 -10.54
C LEU A 134 -4.13 7.53 -10.00
N ILE A 135 -5.45 7.62 -10.00
CA ILE A 135 -6.13 8.69 -9.28
C ILE A 135 -6.51 8.25 -7.85
N PRO A 136 -6.69 9.17 -6.89
CA PRO A 136 -6.88 8.83 -5.48
C PRO A 136 -8.01 7.85 -5.18
N ARG A 137 -9.13 7.91 -5.92
CA ARG A 137 -10.24 6.99 -5.68
C ARG A 137 -9.93 5.55 -6.10
N GLU A 138 -9.12 5.36 -7.16
CA GLU A 138 -8.67 4.04 -7.61
C GLU A 138 -7.72 3.43 -6.58
N ALA A 139 -6.71 4.18 -6.14
CA ALA A 139 -5.77 3.76 -5.11
C ALA A 139 -6.48 3.41 -3.80
N ILE A 140 -7.35 4.28 -3.29
CA ILE A 140 -8.12 4.04 -2.06
C ILE A 140 -9.00 2.80 -2.21
N TYR A 141 -9.66 2.65 -3.36
CA TYR A 141 -10.51 1.50 -3.63
C TYR A 141 -9.71 0.19 -3.60
N MET A 142 -8.64 0.12 -4.40
CA MET A 142 -7.82 -1.09 -4.53
C MET A 142 -7.17 -1.48 -3.19
N VAL A 143 -6.59 -0.52 -2.46
CA VAL A 143 -6.00 -0.79 -1.13
C VAL A 143 -7.04 -1.33 -0.15
N ARG A 144 -8.25 -0.78 -0.14
CA ARG A 144 -9.34 -1.27 0.72
C ARG A 144 -9.76 -2.70 0.37
N GLU A 145 -9.95 -2.99 -0.92
CA GLU A 145 -10.37 -4.32 -1.35
C GLU A 145 -9.27 -5.38 -1.12
N VAL A 146 -7.99 -5.01 -1.33
CA VAL A 146 -6.86 -5.86 -0.95
C VAL A 146 -6.89 -6.18 0.54
N VAL A 147 -6.95 -5.16 1.41
CA VAL A 147 -6.90 -5.36 2.88
C VAL A 147 -8.09 -6.15 3.40
N LYS A 148 -9.29 -5.98 2.82
CA LYS A 148 -10.46 -6.77 3.18
C LYS A 148 -10.32 -8.26 2.86
N ALA A 149 -9.53 -8.59 1.85
CA ALA A 149 -9.34 -9.96 1.39
C ALA A 149 -8.20 -10.68 2.12
N LEU A 150 -7.37 -9.95 2.89
CA LEU A 150 -6.25 -10.49 3.66
C LEU A 150 -6.64 -10.78 5.11
N ASP A 151 -5.95 -11.73 5.74
CA ASP A 151 -6.06 -11.96 7.18
C ASP A 151 -5.37 -10.78 7.92
N PRO A 152 -6.05 -10.07 8.82
CA PRO A 152 -5.47 -8.93 9.51
C PRO A 152 -4.33 -9.29 10.47
N GLU A 153 -4.16 -10.57 10.85
CA GLU A 153 -3.07 -11.03 11.73
C GLU A 153 -1.78 -11.30 10.94
N ASP A 154 -1.90 -11.70 9.65
CA ASP A 154 -0.79 -12.12 8.80
C ASP A 154 -0.52 -11.11 7.66
N PHE A 155 -0.56 -9.83 7.98
CA PHE A 155 -0.49 -8.75 6.99
C PHE A 155 0.39 -7.60 7.47
N GLY A 156 1.27 -7.13 6.57
CA GLY A 156 2.07 -5.91 6.74
C GLY A 156 1.72 -4.86 5.69
N PHE A 157 1.85 -3.58 6.04
CA PHE A 157 1.57 -2.46 5.13
C PHE A 157 2.53 -1.31 5.36
N ASP A 158 3.04 -0.74 4.28
CA ASP A 158 3.74 0.54 4.31
C ASP A 158 3.24 1.52 3.24
N VAL A 159 3.58 2.79 3.44
CA VAL A 159 3.48 3.85 2.44
C VAL A 159 4.84 4.53 2.37
N VAL A 160 5.47 4.46 1.21
CA VAL A 160 6.85 4.90 1.01
C VAL A 160 6.97 6.05 0.01
N GLU A 161 8.18 6.56 -0.16
CA GLU A 161 8.57 7.65 -1.07
C GLU A 161 7.82 8.98 -0.87
N VAL A 162 7.19 9.18 0.29
CA VAL A 162 6.62 10.48 0.63
C VAL A 162 7.75 11.47 0.94
N SER A 163 7.90 12.49 0.11
CA SER A 163 8.87 13.56 0.30
C SER A 163 8.18 14.90 0.58
N PRO A 164 7.95 15.26 1.85
CA PRO A 164 7.23 16.48 2.21
C PRO A 164 7.89 17.77 1.71
N ALA A 165 9.21 17.73 1.46
CA ALA A 165 9.96 18.89 0.93
C ALA A 165 9.55 19.25 -0.52
N TYR A 166 9.04 18.28 -1.27
CA TYR A 166 8.57 18.47 -2.65
C TYR A 166 7.04 18.59 -2.74
N ASP A 167 6.34 18.33 -1.62
CA ASP A 167 4.89 18.37 -1.59
C ASP A 167 4.36 19.82 -1.66
N THR A 168 3.17 19.97 -2.23
CA THR A 168 2.49 21.27 -2.25
C THR A 168 1.98 21.58 -0.85
N SER A 169 2.75 22.31 -0.07
CA SER A 169 2.29 22.85 1.20
C SER A 169 2.04 24.34 1.08
N ASP A 170 0.80 24.77 1.24
CA ASP A 170 0.60 26.07 1.87
C ASP A 170 0.42 25.85 3.37
N SER A 171 0.76 26.85 4.17
CA SER A 171 0.65 26.81 5.63
C SER A 171 -0.80 26.64 6.14
N SER A 172 -1.78 26.59 5.26
CA SER A 172 -3.20 26.36 5.50
C SER A 172 -3.61 24.90 5.28
N SER A 173 -2.73 24.05 4.75
CA SER A 173 -3.01 22.64 4.49
C SER A 173 -3.11 21.88 5.81
N TYR A 174 -4.28 21.33 6.09
CA TYR A 174 -4.57 20.56 7.29
C TYR A 174 -3.66 19.33 7.45
N ASN A 175 -3.16 18.77 6.35
CA ASN A 175 -2.39 17.53 6.31
C ASN A 175 -0.91 17.71 5.90
N GLY A 176 -0.39 18.92 5.84
CA GLY A 176 1.01 19.17 5.49
C GLY A 176 1.34 19.15 3.99
N GLY A 177 0.39 18.75 3.13
CA GLY A 177 0.54 18.68 1.68
C GLY A 177 -0.43 17.68 1.06
N VAL A 178 -0.54 17.68 -0.27
CA VAL A 178 -1.47 16.78 -1.00
C VAL A 178 -1.03 15.33 -0.90
N THR A 179 0.26 15.06 -1.11
CA THR A 179 0.84 13.72 -1.03
C THR A 179 0.80 13.18 0.40
N SER A 180 1.22 13.98 1.38
CA SER A 180 1.16 13.62 2.79
C SER A 180 -0.29 13.36 3.24
N GLY A 181 -1.25 14.13 2.73
CA GLY A 181 -2.67 13.93 2.97
C GLY A 181 -3.20 12.63 2.39
N LEU A 182 -2.75 12.24 1.19
CA LEU A 182 -3.09 10.96 0.57
C LEU A 182 -2.49 9.78 1.34
N ALA A 183 -1.20 9.85 1.70
CA ALA A 183 -0.55 8.83 2.50
C ALA A 183 -1.27 8.57 3.83
N ASN A 184 -1.61 9.63 4.56
CA ASN A 184 -2.42 9.56 5.77
C ASN A 184 -3.79 8.92 5.51
N ARG A 185 -4.42 9.25 4.39
CA ARG A 185 -5.71 8.68 4.03
C ARG A 185 -5.63 7.18 3.79
N LEU A 186 -4.61 6.70 3.07
CA LEU A 186 -4.40 5.26 2.82
C LEU A 186 -4.19 4.49 4.12
N ILE A 187 -3.35 5.00 5.03
CA ILE A 187 -3.14 4.39 6.35
C ILE A 187 -4.46 4.29 7.12
N ILE A 188 -5.27 5.34 7.12
CA ILE A 188 -6.59 5.34 7.81
C ILE A 188 -7.55 4.32 7.17
N GLU A 189 -7.53 4.17 5.84
CA GLU A 189 -8.36 3.17 5.16
C GLU A 189 -7.94 1.75 5.52
N VAL A 190 -6.63 1.47 5.58
CA VAL A 190 -6.10 0.18 6.02
C VAL A 190 -6.55 -0.12 7.45
N MET A 191 -6.28 0.79 8.40
CA MET A 191 -6.69 0.63 9.80
C MET A 191 -8.20 0.45 9.95
N GLY A 192 -8.98 1.19 9.16
CA GLY A 192 -10.44 1.10 9.15
C GLY A 192 -10.92 -0.26 8.64
N SER A 193 -10.32 -0.77 7.57
CA SER A 193 -10.65 -2.08 6.99
C SER A 193 -10.31 -3.23 7.94
N MET A 194 -9.14 -3.19 8.58
CA MET A 194 -8.76 -4.15 9.63
C MET A 194 -9.75 -4.14 10.79
N ALA A 195 -10.12 -2.95 11.30
CA ALA A 195 -11.07 -2.82 12.40
C ALA A 195 -12.48 -3.29 12.05
N LEU A 196 -12.89 -3.23 10.79
CA LEU A 196 -14.15 -3.78 10.31
C LEU A 196 -14.09 -5.32 10.25
N ALA A 197 -12.99 -5.86 9.73
CA ALA A 197 -12.75 -7.30 9.65
C ALA A 197 -12.80 -7.95 11.05
N GLU A 198 -12.09 -7.40 12.03
CA GLU A 198 -12.14 -7.87 13.43
C GLU A 198 -13.55 -7.89 14.03
N LYS A 199 -14.45 -7.02 13.56
CA LYS A 199 -15.84 -6.95 14.03
C LYS A 199 -16.80 -7.77 13.20
N GLY A 200 -16.35 -8.43 12.13
CA GLY A 200 -17.19 -9.12 11.17
C GLY A 200 -18.17 -8.18 10.45
N LEU A 201 -17.74 -6.92 10.22
CA LEU A 201 -18.52 -5.90 9.52
C LEU A 201 -17.93 -5.66 8.13
N GLU A 202 -18.81 -5.34 7.17
CA GLU A 202 -18.39 -4.94 5.83
C GLU A 202 -18.40 -3.41 5.66
N SER A 203 -17.63 -2.93 4.67
CA SER A 203 -17.64 -1.53 4.28
C SER A 203 -19.06 -1.14 3.80
N GLY A 204 -19.64 -0.16 4.48
CA GLY A 204 -21.02 0.28 4.21
C GLY A 204 -22.04 -0.20 5.23
N ASP A 205 -21.68 -1.14 6.10
CA ASP A 205 -22.52 -1.48 7.24
C ASP A 205 -22.67 -0.26 8.15
N PRO A 206 -23.90 0.03 8.62
CA PRO A 206 -24.10 1.14 9.51
C PRO A 206 -23.36 0.89 10.82
N ILE A 207 -22.32 1.68 11.09
CA ILE A 207 -21.72 1.75 12.43
C ILE A 207 -22.84 2.24 13.34
N LYS A 208 -23.34 1.37 14.21
CA LYS A 208 -24.29 1.83 15.25
C LYS A 208 -23.59 2.93 16.05
N PRO A 209 -24.15 4.13 16.14
CA PRO A 209 -23.61 5.15 17.02
C PRO A 209 -23.45 4.52 18.42
N LYS A 210 -22.32 4.76 19.09
CA LYS A 210 -22.26 4.46 20.52
C LYS A 210 -23.51 5.06 21.15
N GLU A 211 -24.20 4.28 21.99
CA GLU A 211 -25.30 4.85 22.78
C GLU A 211 -24.80 6.17 23.37
N PRO A 212 -25.59 7.25 23.29
CA PRO A 212 -25.19 8.49 23.89
C PRO A 212 -24.81 8.16 25.32
N LEU A 213 -23.64 8.61 25.76
CA LEU A 213 -23.31 8.58 27.19
C LEU A 213 -24.55 9.11 27.90
N GLY A 214 -25.16 8.29 28.75
CA GLY A 214 -26.35 8.67 29.50
C GLY A 214 -26.16 10.06 30.13
N PRO A 215 -27.21 10.81 30.44
CA PRO A 215 -27.07 12.12 30.99
C PRO A 215 -26.07 12.03 32.12
N THR A 216 -25.02 12.85 32.04
CA THR A 216 -24.11 13.07 33.17
C THR A 216 -24.98 13.41 34.35
N GLU A 217 -24.95 12.60 35.44
CA GLU A 217 -25.61 12.94 36.67
C GLU A 217 -25.30 14.41 36.95
N GLU A 218 -26.35 15.24 36.92
CA GLU A 218 -26.21 16.65 37.28
C GLU A 218 -25.61 16.67 38.67
N ALA A 219 -24.42 17.27 38.80
CA ALA A 219 -23.79 17.48 40.06
C ALA A 219 -24.82 18.23 40.95
N GLU A 220 -25.30 17.54 42.01
CA GLU A 220 -26.16 18.16 43.00
C GLU A 220 -25.43 19.41 43.52
N THR A 221 -25.97 20.57 43.18
CA THR A 221 -25.56 21.81 43.79
C THR A 221 -25.86 21.72 45.29
N PRO A 222 -24.87 21.91 46.19
CA PRO A 222 -25.15 21.95 47.62
C PRO A 222 -26.17 23.07 47.89
N ALA A 223 -27.25 22.72 48.60
CA ALA A 223 -28.19 23.71 49.08
C ALA A 223 -27.45 24.65 50.02
N ASP A 224 -27.51 25.96 49.73
CA ASP A 224 -27.06 26.99 50.63
C ASP A 224 -27.97 26.99 51.88
N ASP A 225 -27.35 26.73 53.02
CA ASP A 225 -27.91 27.03 54.39
C ASP A 225 -27.54 28.46 54.83
#